data_cc420fc1184384eba032f4bab9eea3bd
#
_entry.id   cc420fc1184384eba032f4bab9eea3bd
#
_cell.length_a   1.000
_cell.length_b   1.000
_cell.length_c   1.000
_cell.angle_alpha   90.00
_cell.angle_beta   90.00
_cell.angle_gamma   90.00
#
_symmetry.space_group_name_H-M   'P 1'
#
loop_
_entity.id
_entity.type
_entity.pdbx_description
1 polymer ?
#
loop_
_entity_poly.entity_id
_entity_poly.type
_entity_poly.pdbx_seq_one_letter_code
_entity_poly.pdbx_strand_id
1 'polypeptide(L)'
;MSSQLPPFFPLRAGRVHEVCGPASTGFSAIVAGVAGGRALWAQEAWLADMLTPASMMPFLDPAKLLLAKTQNQTDSLAVAEEALKDGSLSVVVLEVTRPLDLREGRRLQLAARTGGTTGLCIIPEGMGSNAAETRWRATPLFDPACEDSTLMRWEIIKNKSGTTGAWHVHWDAQTHRLHVVPPVGERPGSARTPE
;
A
#
# COMPACT_ATOMS: atom_id res chain seq x y z
N MET A 1 -20.83 -2.74 -15.95
CA MET A 1 -20.36 -3.65 -14.88
C MET A 1 -19.87 -2.77 -13.74
N SER A 2 -20.51 -2.84 -12.58
CA SER A 2 -20.13 -2.03 -11.42
C SER A 2 -18.82 -2.58 -10.86
N SER A 3 -17.72 -1.86 -11.06
CA SER A 3 -16.43 -2.20 -10.48
C SER A 3 -16.45 -1.78 -9.01
N GLN A 4 -17.02 -2.61 -8.15
CA GLN A 4 -16.87 -2.39 -6.72
C GLN A 4 -15.40 -2.59 -6.34
N LEU A 5 -14.83 -1.57 -5.69
CA LEU A 5 -13.50 -1.68 -5.09
C LEU A 5 -13.44 -2.90 -4.14
N PRO A 6 -12.24 -3.48 -3.93
CA PRO A 6 -12.09 -4.54 -2.95
C PRO A 6 -12.71 -4.13 -1.61
N PRO A 7 -13.49 -4.99 -0.95
CA PRO A 7 -13.95 -4.71 0.39
C PRO A 7 -12.74 -4.37 1.28
N PHE A 8 -12.90 -3.41 2.20
CA PHE A 8 -11.83 -2.86 3.03
C PHE A 8 -10.81 -1.95 2.29
N PHE A 9 -11.10 -1.56 1.05
CA PHE A 9 -10.38 -0.50 0.36
C PHE A 9 -11.36 0.64 0.01
N PRO A 10 -11.03 1.91 0.27
CA PRO A 10 -9.79 2.44 0.86
C PRO A 10 -9.49 1.89 2.27
N LEU A 11 -8.22 1.88 2.66
CA LEU A 11 -7.80 1.41 3.98
C LEU A 11 -8.46 2.23 5.08
N ARG A 12 -8.85 1.57 6.17
CA ARG A 12 -9.54 2.21 7.28
C ARG A 12 -8.63 3.23 7.98
N ALA A 13 -9.06 4.49 8.04
CA ALA A 13 -8.38 5.54 8.78
C ALA A 13 -8.31 5.24 10.28
N GLY A 14 -7.29 5.77 10.95
CA GLY A 14 -7.02 5.51 12.37
C GLY A 14 -6.59 4.07 12.65
N ARG A 15 -6.05 3.35 11.65
CA ARG A 15 -5.55 1.99 11.75
C ARG A 15 -4.23 1.83 11.01
N VAL A 16 -3.44 0.85 11.45
CA VAL A 16 -2.23 0.44 10.75
C VAL A 16 -2.50 -0.85 9.99
N HIS A 17 -2.13 -0.84 8.74
CA HIS A 17 -2.23 -1.93 7.78
C HIS A 17 -0.83 -2.36 7.35
N GLU A 18 -0.72 -3.51 6.74
CA GLU A 18 0.53 -4.02 6.20
C GLU A 18 0.35 -4.45 4.76
N VAL A 19 1.40 -4.30 3.97
CA VAL A 19 1.50 -4.83 2.61
C VAL A 19 2.85 -5.49 2.40
N CYS A 20 2.85 -6.62 1.70
CA CYS A 20 4.05 -7.32 1.25
C CYS A 20 3.94 -7.69 -0.23
N GLY A 21 5.01 -8.26 -0.77
CA GLY A 21 5.10 -8.71 -2.16
C GLY A 21 5.72 -7.68 -3.10
N PRO A 22 6.04 -8.11 -4.33
CA PRO A 22 6.86 -7.34 -5.26
C PRO A 22 6.19 -6.05 -5.78
N ALA A 23 4.86 -5.89 -5.64
CA ALA A 23 4.14 -4.66 -5.99
C ALA A 23 3.74 -3.83 -4.76
N SER A 24 4.34 -4.06 -3.58
CA SER A 24 4.00 -3.36 -2.34
C SER A 24 4.22 -1.84 -2.41
N THR A 25 5.26 -1.39 -3.11
CA THR A 25 5.52 0.05 -3.35
C THR A 25 4.41 0.67 -4.19
N GLY A 26 4.01 0.03 -5.30
CA GLY A 26 2.90 0.49 -6.14
C GLY A 26 1.56 0.50 -5.40
N PHE A 27 1.27 -0.55 -4.61
CA PHE A 27 0.11 -0.58 -3.72
C PHE A 27 0.10 0.63 -2.77
N SER A 28 1.23 0.92 -2.13
CA SER A 28 1.35 2.00 -1.16
C SER A 28 1.22 3.37 -1.79
N ALA A 29 1.76 3.56 -3.00
CA ALA A 29 1.60 4.78 -3.78
C ALA A 29 0.13 5.01 -4.18
N ILE A 30 -0.60 3.96 -4.58
CA ILE A 30 -2.03 4.04 -4.88
C ILE A 30 -2.83 4.38 -3.61
N VAL A 31 -2.52 3.77 -2.47
CA VAL A 31 -3.16 4.10 -1.19
C VAL A 31 -2.99 5.58 -0.86
N ALA A 32 -1.77 6.11 -1.00
CA ALA A 32 -1.48 7.52 -0.76
C ALA A 32 -2.23 8.44 -1.75
N GLY A 33 -2.29 8.07 -3.04
CA GLY A 33 -3.02 8.80 -4.07
C GLY A 33 -4.52 8.85 -3.81
N VAL A 34 -5.13 7.70 -3.48
CA VAL A 34 -6.58 7.60 -3.18
C VAL A 34 -6.95 8.37 -1.91
N ALA A 35 -6.06 8.42 -0.92
CA ALA A 35 -6.28 9.22 0.28
C ALA A 35 -6.31 10.74 0.01
N GLY A 36 -5.72 11.21 -1.09
CA GLY A 36 -5.86 12.55 -1.67
C GLY A 36 -5.21 13.70 -0.88
N GLY A 37 -4.81 13.50 0.36
CA GLY A 37 -4.14 14.46 1.21
C GLY A 37 -2.62 14.39 1.13
N ARG A 38 -1.93 14.95 2.13
CA ARG A 38 -0.48 14.83 2.27
C ARG A 38 -0.13 13.46 2.82
N ALA A 39 0.95 12.87 2.33
CA ALA A 39 1.47 11.60 2.79
C ALA A 39 2.92 11.74 3.26
N LEU A 40 3.31 10.94 4.24
CA LEU A 40 4.71 10.74 4.63
C LEU A 40 5.13 9.33 4.21
N TRP A 41 6.35 9.22 3.69
CA TRP A 41 7.01 7.95 3.45
C TRP A 41 8.33 7.90 4.22
N ALA A 42 8.40 7.04 5.22
CA ALA A 42 9.57 6.83 6.05
C ALA A 42 10.30 5.56 5.64
N GLN A 43 11.60 5.68 5.37
CA GLN A 43 12.46 4.55 5.00
C GLN A 43 13.89 4.75 5.52
N GLU A 44 14.63 3.67 5.70
CA GLU A 44 16.03 3.73 6.06
C GLU A 44 16.89 4.23 4.88
N ALA A 45 17.87 5.08 5.13
CA ALA A 45 18.66 5.75 4.09
C ALA A 45 19.56 4.81 3.28
N TRP A 46 19.88 3.63 3.82
CA TRP A 46 20.68 2.61 3.15
C TRP A 46 19.88 1.76 2.14
N LEU A 47 18.55 1.81 2.17
CA LEU A 47 17.74 1.14 1.17
C LEU A 47 17.99 1.74 -0.21
N ALA A 48 18.32 0.86 -1.16
CA ALA A 48 18.70 1.27 -2.52
C ALA A 48 17.53 1.85 -3.32
N ASP A 49 16.31 1.41 -3.02
CA ASP A 49 15.11 1.85 -3.71
C ASP A 49 14.81 3.32 -3.41
N MET A 50 14.87 4.14 -4.43
CA MET A 50 14.69 5.56 -4.32
C MET A 50 13.37 6.00 -4.93
N LEU A 51 12.48 6.53 -4.10
CA LEU A 51 11.27 7.18 -4.58
C LEU A 51 11.66 8.51 -5.24
N THR A 52 11.42 8.61 -6.53
CA THR A 52 11.63 9.85 -7.27
C THR A 52 10.29 10.53 -7.57
N PRO A 53 10.23 11.86 -7.71
CA PRO A 53 9.01 12.53 -8.13
C PRO A 53 8.41 11.92 -9.41
N ALA A 54 9.25 11.61 -10.39
CA ALA A 54 8.81 11.01 -11.65
C ALA A 54 8.15 9.64 -11.47
N SER A 55 8.68 8.78 -10.57
CA SER A 55 8.09 7.48 -10.30
C SER A 55 6.76 7.55 -9.52
N MET A 56 6.54 8.65 -8.79
CA MET A 56 5.33 8.85 -7.99
C MET A 56 4.21 9.57 -8.75
N MET A 57 4.54 10.40 -9.75
CA MET A 57 3.56 11.16 -10.54
C MET A 57 2.38 10.36 -11.07
N PRO A 58 2.55 9.10 -11.54
CA PRO A 58 1.42 8.30 -12.00
C PRO A 58 0.39 7.97 -10.89
N PHE A 59 0.79 8.06 -9.63
CA PHE A 59 -0.02 7.61 -8.49
C PHE A 59 -0.55 8.79 -7.65
N LEU A 60 0.27 9.80 -7.43
CA LEU A 60 -0.07 10.92 -6.56
C LEU A 60 0.72 12.18 -6.97
N ASP A 61 0.26 13.33 -6.52
CA ASP A 61 1.00 14.60 -6.66
C ASP A 61 2.27 14.56 -5.77
N PRO A 62 3.49 14.56 -6.37
CA PRO A 62 4.73 14.52 -5.60
C PRO A 62 4.90 15.67 -4.61
N ALA A 63 4.27 16.83 -4.84
CA ALA A 63 4.32 17.96 -3.91
C ALA A 63 3.59 17.68 -2.58
N LYS A 64 2.74 16.65 -2.55
CA LYS A 64 2.06 16.18 -1.34
C LYS A 64 2.80 15.09 -0.60
N LEU A 65 3.92 14.59 -1.13
CA LEU A 65 4.70 13.51 -0.55
C LEU A 65 5.89 14.06 0.22
N LEU A 66 5.94 13.75 1.52
CA LEU A 66 7.09 14.00 2.38
C LEU A 66 7.92 12.71 2.45
N LEU A 67 9.23 12.82 2.26
CA LEU A 67 10.15 11.68 2.42
C LEU A 67 10.98 11.88 3.70
N ALA A 68 10.97 10.88 4.57
CA ALA A 68 11.83 10.81 5.74
C ALA A 68 12.87 9.70 5.54
N LYS A 69 14.13 10.10 5.39
CA LYS A 69 15.26 9.16 5.37
C LYS A 69 15.87 9.09 6.76
N THR A 70 15.92 7.89 7.34
CA THR A 70 16.39 7.66 8.71
C THR A 70 17.64 6.77 8.71
N GLN A 71 18.36 6.73 9.81
CA GLN A 71 19.56 5.91 9.90
C GLN A 71 19.28 4.43 10.17
N ASN A 72 18.16 4.13 10.84
CA ASN A 72 17.76 2.79 11.25
C ASN A 72 16.24 2.69 11.43
N GLN A 73 15.72 1.48 11.56
CA GLN A 73 14.28 1.25 11.72
C GLN A 73 13.71 1.85 13.02
N THR A 74 14.49 1.98 14.09
CA THR A 74 14.02 2.61 15.35
C THR A 74 13.66 4.07 15.12
N ASP A 75 14.49 4.79 14.37
CA ASP A 75 14.24 6.18 14.01
C ASP A 75 13.05 6.28 13.02
N SER A 76 12.96 5.35 12.05
CA SER A 76 11.79 5.29 11.15
C SER A 76 10.49 5.09 11.92
N LEU A 77 10.50 4.22 12.94
CA LEU A 77 9.34 3.99 13.80
C LEU A 77 8.97 5.22 14.62
N ALA A 78 9.96 5.95 15.17
CA ALA A 78 9.71 7.17 15.91
C ALA A 78 9.08 8.26 15.02
N VAL A 79 9.63 8.46 13.82
CA VAL A 79 9.09 9.40 12.83
C VAL A 79 7.65 9.01 12.44
N ALA A 80 7.40 7.73 12.14
CA ALA A 80 6.08 7.25 11.77
C ALA A 80 5.07 7.42 12.91
N GLU A 81 5.47 7.14 14.17
CA GLU A 81 4.60 7.28 15.34
C GLU A 81 4.16 8.74 15.53
N GLU A 82 5.09 9.69 15.50
CA GLU A 82 4.77 11.10 15.65
C GLU A 82 3.90 11.61 14.49
N ALA A 83 4.22 11.24 13.26
CA ALA A 83 3.44 11.61 12.08
C ALA A 83 2.01 11.03 12.11
N LEU A 84 1.84 9.78 12.56
CA LEU A 84 0.53 9.15 12.73
C LEU A 84 -0.30 9.87 13.80
N LYS A 85 0.33 10.26 14.91
CA LYS A 85 -0.32 10.89 16.06
C LYS A 85 -0.72 12.34 15.79
N ASP A 86 0.07 13.07 14.99
CA ASP A 86 -0.20 14.48 14.63
C ASP A 86 -1.54 14.67 13.92
N GLY A 87 -1.94 13.76 13.06
CA GLY A 87 -3.23 13.79 12.38
C GLY A 87 -3.33 14.75 11.18
N SER A 88 -2.26 15.46 10.83
CA SER A 88 -2.24 16.40 9.68
C SER A 88 -2.04 15.69 8.33
N LEU A 89 -1.66 14.42 8.36
CA LEU A 89 -1.41 13.59 7.19
C LEU A 89 -2.54 12.60 6.96
N SER A 90 -2.85 12.33 5.70
CA SER A 90 -3.85 11.32 5.36
C SER A 90 -3.31 9.90 5.49
N VAL A 91 -2.03 9.72 5.13
CA VAL A 91 -1.34 8.41 5.14
C VAL A 91 0.11 8.58 5.60
N VAL A 92 0.56 7.63 6.41
CA VAL A 92 1.97 7.43 6.74
C VAL A 92 2.37 6.05 6.26
N VAL A 93 3.28 5.99 5.30
CA VAL A 93 3.92 4.76 4.81
C VAL A 93 5.24 4.57 5.54
N LEU A 94 5.49 3.37 6.03
CA LEU A 94 6.71 2.98 6.72
C LEU A 94 7.30 1.72 6.08
N GLU A 95 8.51 1.80 5.56
CA GLU A 95 9.24 0.62 5.13
C GLU A 95 9.89 -0.07 6.34
N VAL A 96 9.59 -1.35 6.51
CA VAL A 96 10.02 -2.18 7.63
C VAL A 96 11.02 -3.20 7.14
N THR A 97 12.21 -3.21 7.71
CA THR A 97 13.32 -4.08 7.30
C THR A 97 13.55 -5.25 8.27
N ARG A 98 13.05 -5.16 9.51
CA ARG A 98 13.01 -6.25 10.49
C ARG A 98 11.61 -6.42 11.06
N PRO A 99 11.24 -7.61 11.57
CA PRO A 99 9.95 -7.83 12.20
C PRO A 99 9.65 -6.78 13.29
N LEU A 100 8.43 -6.25 13.28
CA LEU A 100 7.93 -5.42 14.37
C LEU A 100 7.61 -6.31 15.59
N ASP A 101 8.09 -5.92 16.75
CA ASP A 101 7.64 -6.54 17.97
C ASP A 101 6.20 -6.13 18.32
N LEU A 102 5.61 -6.79 19.32
CA LEU A 102 4.23 -6.53 19.71
C LEU A 102 4.04 -5.11 20.28
N ARG A 103 5.07 -4.57 20.94
CA ARG A 103 5.05 -3.23 21.55
C ARG A 103 5.10 -2.17 20.43
N GLU A 104 6.01 -2.31 19.48
CA GLU A 104 6.15 -1.42 18.33
C GLU A 104 4.85 -1.37 17.52
N GLY A 105 4.30 -2.54 17.18
CA GLY A 105 3.03 -2.62 16.44
C GLY A 105 1.84 -2.00 17.19
N ARG A 106 1.76 -2.17 18.52
CA ARG A 106 0.72 -1.54 19.35
C ARG A 106 0.88 -0.02 19.44
N ARG A 107 2.10 0.49 19.54
CA ARG A 107 2.39 1.93 19.58
C ARG A 107 1.94 2.60 18.30
N LEU A 108 2.30 2.04 17.15
CA LEU A 108 1.83 2.53 15.84
C LEU A 108 0.29 2.53 15.72
N GLN A 109 -0.38 1.44 16.17
CA GLN A 109 -1.85 1.38 16.17
C GLN A 109 -2.48 2.46 17.06
N LEU A 110 -1.90 2.70 18.24
CA LEU A 110 -2.38 3.73 19.15
C LEU A 110 -2.21 5.13 18.54
N ALA A 111 -1.03 5.40 17.97
CA ALA A 111 -0.73 6.67 17.30
C ALA A 111 -1.69 6.93 16.12
N ALA A 112 -1.89 5.94 15.24
CA ALA A 112 -2.84 6.03 14.15
C ALA A 112 -4.26 6.32 14.62
N ARG A 113 -4.71 5.65 15.68
CA ARG A 113 -6.02 5.90 16.30
C ARG A 113 -6.14 7.30 16.87
N THR A 114 -5.11 7.80 17.53
CA THR A 114 -5.10 9.13 18.16
C THR A 114 -5.21 10.23 17.11
N GLY A 115 -4.42 10.17 16.04
CA GLY A 115 -4.43 11.17 14.97
C GLY A 115 -5.49 10.94 13.89
N GLY A 116 -6.19 9.80 13.90
CA GLY A 116 -7.12 9.44 12.80
C GLY A 116 -6.44 9.14 11.47
N THR A 117 -5.12 9.01 11.45
CA THR A 117 -4.27 8.84 10.26
C THR A 117 -4.19 7.37 9.85
N THR A 118 -4.17 7.09 8.54
CA THR A 118 -3.92 5.74 8.04
C THR A 118 -2.43 5.42 8.09
N GLY A 119 -2.05 4.35 8.78
CA GLY A 119 -0.70 3.80 8.74
C GLY A 119 -0.62 2.63 7.76
N LEU A 120 0.45 2.56 6.98
CA LEU A 120 0.72 1.44 6.08
C LEU A 120 2.20 1.03 6.20
N CYS A 121 2.45 -0.19 6.68
CA CYS A 121 3.79 -0.74 6.73
C CYS A 121 4.04 -1.62 5.50
N ILE A 122 5.08 -1.30 4.74
CA ILE A 122 5.65 -2.20 3.72
C ILE A 122 6.57 -3.16 4.47
N ILE A 123 6.27 -4.45 4.39
CA ILE A 123 6.99 -5.48 5.13
C ILE A 123 7.55 -6.54 4.19
N PRO A 124 8.69 -7.16 4.49
CA PRO A 124 9.09 -8.41 3.86
C PRO A 124 8.04 -9.51 4.09
N GLU A 125 7.92 -10.43 3.16
CA GLU A 125 7.00 -11.57 3.31
C GLU A 125 7.32 -12.36 4.59
N GLY A 126 6.28 -12.76 5.32
CA GLY A 126 6.41 -13.51 6.57
C GLY A 126 6.70 -12.67 7.81
N MET A 127 7.02 -11.38 7.69
CA MET A 127 7.40 -10.51 8.81
C MET A 127 6.25 -9.71 9.44
N GLY A 128 5.01 -10.06 9.20
CA GLY A 128 3.86 -9.27 9.62
C GLY A 128 3.56 -9.29 11.12
N SER A 129 3.12 -8.15 11.65
CA SER A 129 2.71 -7.97 13.05
C SER A 129 1.28 -8.44 13.32
N ASN A 130 1.04 -9.01 14.50
CA ASN A 130 -0.31 -9.32 14.96
C ASN A 130 -1.15 -8.07 15.28
N ALA A 131 -0.51 -6.92 15.46
CA ALA A 131 -1.18 -5.66 15.73
C ALA A 131 -1.89 -5.07 14.50
N ALA A 132 -1.43 -5.36 13.28
CA ALA A 132 -2.01 -4.81 12.05
C ALA A 132 -3.49 -5.17 11.85
N GLU A 133 -4.27 -4.22 11.38
CA GLU A 133 -5.72 -4.39 11.09
C GLU A 133 -5.93 -5.35 9.93
N THR A 134 -5.27 -5.08 8.79
CA THR A 134 -5.24 -5.96 7.62
C THR A 134 -3.81 -6.15 7.15
N ARG A 135 -3.54 -7.25 6.47
CA ARG A 135 -2.31 -7.48 5.72
C ARG A 135 -2.65 -7.87 4.30
N TRP A 136 -2.03 -7.18 3.38
CA TRP A 136 -2.20 -7.35 1.95
C TRP A 136 -0.96 -7.96 1.34
N ARG A 137 -1.14 -8.71 0.26
CA ARG A 137 -0.09 -9.09 -0.67
C ARG A 137 -0.40 -8.45 -2.01
N ALA A 138 0.55 -7.71 -2.56
CA ALA A 138 0.45 -7.10 -3.87
C ALA A 138 1.47 -7.72 -4.82
N THR A 139 1.01 -8.24 -5.94
CA THR A 139 1.83 -8.91 -6.95
C THR A 139 1.53 -8.32 -8.32
N PRO A 140 2.55 -7.94 -9.12
CA PRO A 140 2.32 -7.48 -10.48
C PRO A 140 1.80 -8.63 -11.33
N LEU A 141 0.96 -8.32 -12.30
CA LEU A 141 0.45 -9.27 -13.27
C LEU A 141 0.87 -8.82 -14.66
N PHE A 142 1.30 -9.77 -15.47
CA PHE A 142 1.57 -9.53 -16.88
C PHE A 142 0.32 -9.84 -17.69
N ASP A 143 -0.04 -8.90 -18.58
CA ASP A 143 -1.10 -9.09 -19.58
C ASP A 143 -0.53 -8.76 -20.96
N PRO A 144 -0.33 -9.76 -21.82
CA PRO A 144 0.24 -9.53 -23.15
C PRO A 144 -0.67 -8.69 -24.07
N ALA A 145 -1.95 -8.56 -23.74
CA ALA A 145 -2.91 -7.74 -24.49
C ALA A 145 -2.94 -6.28 -24.00
N CYS A 146 -2.20 -5.96 -22.95
CA CYS A 146 -2.19 -4.63 -22.35
C CYS A 146 -0.76 -4.22 -22.04
N GLU A 147 -0.28 -3.15 -22.66
CA GLU A 147 1.06 -2.60 -22.41
C GLU A 147 1.18 -1.92 -21.04
N ASP A 148 0.06 -1.79 -20.32
CA ASP A 148 0.01 -1.13 -19.02
C ASP A 148 0.60 -2.00 -17.92
N SER A 149 1.66 -1.50 -17.29
CA SER A 149 2.38 -2.16 -16.21
C SER A 149 1.70 -2.03 -14.83
N THR A 150 0.54 -1.40 -14.73
CA THR A 150 -0.14 -1.15 -13.44
C THR A 150 -1.13 -2.24 -13.03
N LEU A 151 -1.22 -3.32 -13.81
CA LEU A 151 -2.05 -4.47 -13.46
C LEU A 151 -1.45 -5.26 -12.32
N MET A 152 -2.23 -5.49 -11.27
CA MET A 152 -1.78 -6.19 -10.06
C MET A 152 -2.84 -7.17 -9.56
N ARG A 153 -2.39 -8.20 -8.83
CA ARG A 153 -3.23 -9.00 -7.95
C ARG A 153 -3.06 -8.51 -6.53
N TRP A 154 -4.15 -8.08 -5.92
CA TRP A 154 -4.20 -7.73 -4.51
C TRP A 154 -4.93 -8.83 -3.74
N GLU A 155 -4.35 -9.25 -2.62
CA GLU A 155 -4.88 -10.29 -1.77
C GLU A 155 -4.86 -9.86 -0.30
N ILE A 156 -5.97 -9.98 0.40
CA ILE A 156 -6.02 -9.85 1.85
C ILE A 156 -5.64 -11.18 2.45
N ILE A 157 -4.42 -11.29 3.00
CA ILE A 157 -3.90 -12.51 3.62
C ILE A 157 -4.13 -12.55 5.15
N LYS A 158 -4.49 -11.41 5.75
CA LYS A 158 -4.92 -11.29 7.14
C LYS A 158 -5.94 -10.15 7.27
N ASN A 159 -6.99 -10.39 8.02
CA ASN A 159 -7.99 -9.39 8.36
C ASN A 159 -8.55 -9.66 9.75
N LYS A 160 -8.49 -8.66 10.65
CA LYS A 160 -9.10 -8.79 11.98
C LYS A 160 -10.62 -8.94 11.93
N SER A 161 -11.26 -8.46 10.87
CA SER A 161 -12.69 -8.65 10.62
C SER A 161 -13.05 -10.02 10.04
N GLY A 162 -12.06 -10.85 9.74
CA GLY A 162 -12.23 -12.24 9.34
C GLY A 162 -12.36 -12.51 7.83
N THR A 163 -12.68 -11.54 7.01
CA THR A 163 -12.83 -11.76 5.56
C THR A 163 -11.51 -11.60 4.82
N THR A 164 -11.15 -12.61 4.02
CA THR A 164 -10.04 -12.60 3.08
C THR A 164 -10.55 -12.64 1.65
N GLY A 165 -9.71 -12.35 0.67
CA GLY A 165 -10.07 -12.37 -0.73
C GLY A 165 -8.93 -11.90 -1.63
N ALA A 166 -9.10 -12.07 -2.93
CA ALA A 166 -8.15 -11.63 -3.92
C ALA A 166 -8.86 -10.97 -5.11
N TRP A 167 -8.24 -9.92 -5.62
CA TRP A 167 -8.77 -9.13 -6.74
C TRP A 167 -7.67 -8.84 -7.73
N HIS A 168 -8.01 -8.82 -9.00
CA HIS A 168 -7.18 -8.22 -10.03
C HIS A 168 -7.56 -6.76 -10.15
N VAL A 169 -6.59 -5.88 -10.08
CA VAL A 169 -6.80 -4.44 -10.07
C VAL A 169 -5.90 -3.78 -11.12
N HIS A 170 -6.41 -2.72 -11.70
CA HIS A 170 -5.72 -1.86 -12.63
C HIS A 170 -5.78 -0.42 -12.11
N TRP A 171 -4.66 0.25 -12.08
CA TRP A 171 -4.59 1.67 -11.76
C TRP A 171 -4.55 2.50 -13.04
N ASP A 172 -5.52 3.35 -13.22
CA ASP A 172 -5.56 4.31 -14.30
C ASP A 172 -4.82 5.59 -13.86
N ALA A 173 -3.61 5.79 -14.40
CA ALA A 173 -2.76 6.93 -14.08
C ALA A 173 -3.29 8.26 -14.63
N GLN A 174 -4.16 8.25 -15.66
CA GLN A 174 -4.74 9.47 -16.20
C GLN A 174 -5.89 9.99 -15.35
N THR A 175 -6.73 9.09 -14.86
CA THR A 175 -7.89 9.44 -14.03
C THR A 175 -7.64 9.32 -12.54
N HIS A 176 -6.49 8.77 -12.13
CA HIS A 176 -6.13 8.44 -10.75
C HIS A 176 -7.21 7.56 -10.07
N ARG A 177 -7.67 6.55 -10.79
CA ARG A 177 -8.71 5.62 -10.31
C ARG A 177 -8.24 4.19 -10.31
N LEU A 178 -8.65 3.48 -9.28
CA LEU A 178 -8.46 2.03 -9.16
C LEU A 178 -9.68 1.31 -9.71
N HIS A 179 -9.45 0.36 -10.59
CA HIS A 179 -10.48 -0.50 -11.17
C HIS A 179 -10.26 -1.95 -10.78
N VAL A 180 -11.31 -2.64 -10.39
CA VAL A 180 -11.31 -4.11 -10.29
C VAL A 180 -11.61 -4.66 -11.66
N VAL A 181 -10.77 -5.57 -12.13
CA VAL A 181 -10.86 -6.15 -13.47
C VAL A 181 -10.97 -7.68 -13.39
N PRO A 182 -11.58 -8.34 -14.38
CA PRO A 182 -11.62 -9.80 -14.45
C PRO A 182 -10.21 -10.39 -14.52
N PRO A 183 -10.01 -11.65 -14.12
CA PRO A 183 -8.76 -12.38 -14.33
C PRO A 183 -8.31 -12.33 -15.79
N VAL A 184 -6.98 -12.34 -16.03
CA VAL A 184 -6.38 -12.19 -17.37
C VAL A 184 -6.92 -13.27 -18.29
N GLY A 185 -7.32 -14.35 -18.13
CA GLY A 185 -7.89 -15.35 -19.04
C GLY A 185 -9.39 -15.19 -19.32
N GLU A 186 -10.08 -14.30 -18.63
CA GLU A 186 -11.54 -14.11 -18.69
C GLU A 186 -11.95 -12.77 -19.30
N ARG A 187 -10.98 -12.00 -19.81
CA ARG A 187 -11.26 -10.69 -20.39
C ARG A 187 -11.81 -10.82 -21.80
N PRO A 188 -12.83 -10.02 -22.17
CA PRO A 188 -13.28 -9.94 -23.56
C PRO A 188 -12.10 -9.54 -24.47
N GLY A 189 -11.75 -10.38 -25.41
CA GLY A 189 -10.64 -10.15 -26.34
C GLY A 189 -9.37 -10.99 -26.09
N SER A 190 -9.23 -11.70 -24.99
CA SER A 190 -8.19 -12.73 -24.84
C SER A 190 -8.58 -13.98 -25.64
N ALA A 191 -8.42 -13.92 -26.97
CA ALA A 191 -8.58 -15.08 -27.82
C ALA A 191 -7.50 -16.12 -27.46
N ARG A 192 -7.92 -17.31 -27.03
CA ARG A 192 -7.07 -18.49 -27.05
C ARG A 192 -6.70 -18.70 -28.52
N THR A 193 -5.42 -18.58 -28.85
CA THR A 193 -4.90 -19.08 -30.14
C THR A 193 -5.06 -20.60 -30.07
N PRO A 194 -5.82 -21.22 -30.99
CA PRO A 194 -5.85 -22.69 -31.05
C PRO A 194 -4.49 -23.18 -31.52
N GLU A 195 -3.97 -24.22 -30.85
CA GLU A 195 -2.85 -25.01 -31.32
C GLU A 195 -3.16 -25.70 -32.65
#